data_b9e2079180a43af99780652b9aee448d
#
_entry.id   b9e2079180a43af99780652b9aee448d
#
_cell.length_a   1.000
_cell.length_b   1.000
_cell.length_c   1.000
_cell.angle_alpha   90.00
_cell.angle_beta   90.00
_cell.angle_gamma   90.00
#
_symmetry.space_group_name_H-M   'P 1'
#
loop_
_entity.id
_entity.type
_entity.pdbx_description
1 polymer ?
#
loop_
_entity_poly.entity_id
_entity_poly.type
_entity_poly.pdbx_seq_one_letter_code
_entity_poly.pdbx_strand_id
1 'polypeptide(L)'
;MIFETHAHYDDEKFKNDQDETIKRVHDSGVDPIINVGASIESTKTTLALADKYDFIYAAVGVHPSDISDLNEETFDWLKKQTMLEKTVAVGEIGLDYYWDKEPDIQEAQRYWFKRQLSLAKESSLPVIIHSRDAAEDTMQIMKEACAQGIEGVIHCYSYSKEMALEFIKLGFYIGVGGVVTFKNAKKLVETVAEIPLDRILLETDCP
;
A
#
# COMPACT_ATOMS: atom_id res chain seq x y z
N MET A 1 9.00 -20.24 -1.77
CA MET A 1 8.47 -19.22 -0.84
C MET A 1 8.26 -17.96 -1.64
N ILE A 2 7.07 -17.41 -1.62
CA ILE A 2 6.69 -16.17 -2.32
C ILE A 2 6.28 -15.17 -1.25
N PHE A 3 6.82 -13.97 -1.30
CA PHE A 3 6.41 -12.89 -0.41
C PHE A 3 5.24 -12.14 -1.03
N GLU A 4 4.08 -12.15 -0.35
CA GLU A 4 2.91 -11.35 -0.70
C GLU A 4 3.02 -9.98 -0.03
N THR A 5 3.24 -8.94 -0.82
CA THR A 5 3.50 -7.61 -0.27
C THR A 5 2.26 -6.73 -0.11
N HIS A 6 1.11 -7.15 -0.66
CA HIS A 6 -0.12 -6.39 -0.57
C HIS A 6 -1.37 -7.25 -0.76
N ALA A 7 -2.10 -7.50 0.32
CA ALA A 7 -3.34 -8.26 0.33
C ALA A 7 -4.35 -7.64 1.31
N HIS A 8 -5.64 -7.82 1.05
CA HIS A 8 -6.75 -7.39 1.91
C HIS A 8 -7.61 -8.58 2.32
N TYR A 9 -7.05 -9.54 3.05
CA TYR A 9 -7.82 -10.68 3.57
C TYR A 9 -8.89 -10.27 4.58
N ASP A 10 -8.89 -9.02 5.05
CA ASP A 10 -9.93 -8.42 5.88
C ASP A 10 -11.16 -7.96 5.10
N ASP A 11 -11.15 -7.97 3.75
CA ASP A 11 -12.28 -7.60 2.90
C ASP A 11 -13.49 -8.52 3.12
N GLU A 12 -14.71 -7.93 3.03
CA GLU A 12 -15.97 -8.66 3.20
C GLU A 12 -16.16 -9.85 2.26
N LYS A 13 -15.53 -9.86 1.10
CA LYS A 13 -15.57 -10.97 0.15
C LYS A 13 -14.98 -12.26 0.72
N PHE A 14 -14.05 -12.15 1.68
CA PHE A 14 -13.49 -13.30 2.38
C PHE A 14 -14.26 -13.72 3.63
N LYS A 15 -15.30 -12.99 4.03
CA LYS A 15 -16.03 -13.21 5.30
C LYS A 15 -16.42 -14.65 5.59
N ASN A 16 -16.75 -15.44 4.56
CA ASN A 16 -17.25 -16.79 4.71
C ASN A 16 -16.15 -17.87 4.71
N ASP A 17 -14.97 -17.58 4.19
CA ASP A 17 -13.88 -18.55 3.98
C ASP A 17 -12.48 -17.97 4.26
N GLN A 18 -12.41 -16.84 4.98
CA GLN A 18 -11.17 -16.12 5.26
C GLN A 18 -10.07 -17.03 5.80
N ASP A 19 -10.37 -17.77 6.87
CA ASP A 19 -9.39 -18.66 7.51
C ASP A 19 -8.94 -19.80 6.59
N GLU A 20 -9.87 -20.37 5.83
CA GLU A 20 -9.57 -21.44 4.86
C GLU A 20 -8.70 -20.90 3.73
N THR A 21 -9.04 -19.74 3.20
CA THR A 21 -8.28 -19.09 2.11
C THR A 21 -6.88 -18.71 2.56
N ILE A 22 -6.71 -18.07 3.72
CA ILE A 22 -5.40 -17.69 4.26
C ILE A 22 -4.52 -18.94 4.44
N LYS A 23 -5.03 -20.00 5.06
CA LYS A 23 -4.27 -21.25 5.25
C LYS A 23 -3.89 -21.90 3.93
N ARG A 24 -4.83 -22.00 2.97
CA ARG A 24 -4.57 -22.55 1.65
C ARG A 24 -3.47 -21.79 0.90
N VAL A 25 -3.48 -20.45 0.99
CA VAL A 25 -2.46 -19.59 0.37
C VAL A 25 -1.10 -19.83 1.02
N HIS A 26 -1.05 -19.82 2.34
CA HIS A 26 0.19 -20.12 3.08
C HIS A 26 0.73 -21.53 2.77
N ASP A 27 -0.12 -22.55 2.80
CA ASP A 27 0.25 -23.95 2.49
C ASP A 27 0.77 -24.11 1.04
N SER A 28 0.38 -23.21 0.14
CA SER A 28 0.90 -23.15 -1.23
C SER A 28 2.30 -22.53 -1.36
N GLY A 29 2.88 -22.04 -0.26
CA GLY A 29 4.24 -21.50 -0.21
C GLY A 29 4.30 -19.96 -0.27
N VAL A 30 3.20 -19.26 0.02
CA VAL A 30 3.18 -17.81 0.19
C VAL A 30 3.43 -17.48 1.66
N ASP A 31 4.60 -16.92 1.93
CA ASP A 31 5.09 -16.59 3.28
C ASP A 31 6.33 -15.67 3.16
N PRO A 32 6.36 -14.50 3.82
CA PRO A 32 5.28 -13.88 4.60
C PRO A 32 4.20 -13.19 3.75
N ILE A 33 3.14 -12.74 4.43
CA ILE A 33 2.04 -11.97 3.85
C ILE A 33 1.94 -10.63 4.58
N ILE A 34 1.87 -9.52 3.85
CA ILE A 34 1.46 -8.22 4.40
C ILE A 34 -0.03 -8.02 4.11
N ASN A 35 -0.86 -8.06 5.16
CA ASN A 35 -2.24 -7.58 5.05
C ASN A 35 -2.25 -6.07 5.27
N VAL A 36 -3.00 -5.35 4.45
CA VAL A 36 -2.90 -3.88 4.36
C VAL A 36 -4.21 -3.24 4.77
N GLY A 37 -4.17 -2.38 5.80
CA GLY A 37 -5.31 -1.59 6.23
C GLY A 37 -5.60 -0.45 5.26
N ALA A 38 -6.88 -0.28 4.90
CA ALA A 38 -7.34 0.77 3.98
C ALA A 38 -8.24 1.82 4.68
N SER A 39 -8.78 1.52 5.86
CA SER A 39 -9.58 2.41 6.70
C SER A 39 -9.23 2.18 8.17
N ILE A 40 -9.79 2.96 9.07
CA ILE A 40 -9.61 2.72 10.52
C ILE A 40 -10.15 1.34 10.91
N GLU A 41 -11.29 0.93 10.36
CA GLU A 41 -11.87 -0.39 10.68
C GLU A 41 -11.09 -1.53 10.03
N SER A 42 -10.71 -1.39 8.76
CA SER A 42 -9.84 -2.32 8.05
C SER A 42 -8.49 -2.49 8.78
N THR A 43 -7.89 -1.39 9.25
CA THR A 43 -6.65 -1.46 10.04
C THR A 43 -6.82 -2.29 11.32
N LYS A 44 -7.95 -2.17 12.04
CA LYS A 44 -8.21 -3.00 13.23
C LYS A 44 -8.29 -4.49 12.88
N THR A 45 -8.99 -4.80 11.80
CA THR A 45 -9.14 -6.20 11.32
C THR A 45 -7.80 -6.75 10.83
N THR A 46 -7.02 -5.95 10.11
CA THR A 46 -5.66 -6.27 9.68
C THR A 46 -4.75 -6.63 10.86
N LEU A 47 -4.77 -5.83 11.93
CA LEU A 47 -4.01 -6.09 13.14
C LEU A 47 -4.46 -7.38 13.84
N ALA A 48 -5.75 -7.66 13.85
CA ALA A 48 -6.28 -8.92 14.40
C ALA A 48 -5.83 -10.15 13.60
N LEU A 49 -5.72 -10.04 12.26
CA LEU A 49 -5.15 -11.10 11.42
C LEU A 49 -3.65 -11.29 11.68
N ALA A 50 -2.90 -10.22 11.84
CA ALA A 50 -1.49 -10.29 12.18
C ALA A 50 -1.24 -10.91 13.57
N ASP A 51 -2.11 -10.66 14.54
CA ASP A 51 -2.04 -11.30 15.86
C ASP A 51 -2.38 -12.81 15.79
N LYS A 52 -3.33 -13.17 14.90
CA LYS A 52 -3.82 -14.55 14.76
C LYS A 52 -2.86 -15.48 14.02
N TYR A 53 -2.11 -14.97 13.04
CA TYR A 53 -1.24 -15.77 12.16
C TYR A 53 0.22 -15.32 12.23
N ASP A 54 1.14 -16.23 12.54
CA ASP A 54 2.57 -15.90 12.68
C ASP A 54 3.21 -15.37 11.40
N PHE A 55 2.71 -15.78 10.24
CA PHE A 55 3.20 -15.39 8.91
C PHE A 55 2.50 -14.16 8.33
N ILE A 56 1.50 -13.58 9.02
CA ILE A 56 0.86 -12.32 8.60
C ILE A 56 1.46 -11.14 9.37
N TYR A 57 1.80 -10.11 8.63
CA TYR A 57 2.23 -8.81 9.11
C TYR A 57 1.22 -7.75 8.68
N ALA A 58 1.20 -6.62 9.39
CA ALA A 58 0.25 -5.54 9.15
C ALA A 58 0.94 -4.33 8.51
N ALA A 59 0.30 -3.74 7.51
CA ALA A 59 0.49 -2.34 7.19
C ALA A 59 -0.71 -1.55 7.73
N VAL A 60 -0.45 -0.40 8.34
CA VAL A 60 -1.47 0.42 9.00
C VAL A 60 -1.57 1.79 8.33
N GLY A 61 -2.77 2.15 7.90
CA GLY A 61 -2.98 3.39 7.16
C GLY A 61 -4.45 3.61 6.82
N VAL A 62 -4.70 4.72 6.12
CA VAL A 62 -6.03 5.05 5.60
C VAL A 62 -5.88 5.48 4.14
N HIS A 63 -6.56 4.73 3.29
CA HIS A 63 -6.63 4.92 1.85
C HIS A 63 -7.23 6.29 1.50
N PRO A 64 -6.85 6.94 0.40
CA PRO A 64 -7.37 8.24 0.01
C PRO A 64 -8.90 8.31 -0.10
N SER A 65 -9.58 7.24 -0.45
CA SER A 65 -11.05 7.21 -0.49
C SER A 65 -11.74 7.16 0.88
N ASP A 66 -11.01 6.84 1.95
CA ASP A 66 -11.52 6.70 3.31
C ASP A 66 -11.00 7.78 4.27
N ILE A 67 -10.44 8.86 3.74
CA ILE A 67 -9.87 9.97 4.55
C ILE A 67 -10.90 10.66 5.46
N SER A 68 -12.19 10.47 5.22
CA SER A 68 -13.26 10.93 6.13
C SER A 68 -13.17 10.29 7.53
N ASP A 69 -12.51 9.13 7.65
CA ASP A 69 -12.26 8.47 8.92
C ASP A 69 -11.16 9.18 9.74
N LEU A 70 -10.36 10.03 9.09
CA LEU A 70 -9.22 10.69 9.73
C LEU A 70 -9.62 11.99 10.41
N ASN A 71 -9.29 12.06 11.68
CA ASN A 71 -9.27 13.24 12.53
C ASN A 71 -8.10 13.09 13.52
N GLU A 72 -7.90 14.04 14.42
CA GLU A 72 -6.75 13.97 15.35
C GLU A 72 -6.84 12.75 16.28
N GLU A 73 -8.03 12.34 16.72
CA GLU A 73 -8.21 11.19 17.61
C GLU A 73 -7.88 9.87 16.90
N THR A 74 -8.42 9.66 15.69
CA THR A 74 -8.17 8.45 14.90
C THR A 74 -6.73 8.42 14.38
N PHE A 75 -6.13 9.57 14.08
CA PHE A 75 -4.73 9.66 13.71
C PHE A 75 -3.79 9.33 14.88
N ASP A 76 -4.08 9.82 16.09
CA ASP A 76 -3.34 9.45 17.30
C ASP A 76 -3.49 7.96 17.64
N TRP A 77 -4.65 7.37 17.35
CA TRP A 77 -4.82 5.93 17.46
C TRP A 77 -3.94 5.21 16.44
N LEU A 78 -3.96 5.62 15.17
CA LEU A 78 -3.13 5.04 14.11
C LEU A 78 -1.63 5.09 14.45
N LYS A 79 -1.19 6.21 15.00
CA LYS A 79 0.20 6.39 15.49
C LYS A 79 0.59 5.34 16.53
N LYS A 80 -0.30 4.96 17.43
CA LYS A 80 -0.02 3.90 18.42
C LYS A 80 0.12 2.53 17.76
N GLN A 81 -0.60 2.29 16.65
CA GLN A 81 -0.52 1.01 15.95
C GLN A 81 0.80 0.82 15.21
N THR A 82 1.48 1.89 14.79
CA THR A 82 2.81 1.79 14.19
C THR A 82 3.89 1.27 15.15
N MET A 83 3.62 1.21 16.45
CA MET A 83 4.56 0.72 17.48
C MET A 83 4.42 -0.78 17.75
N LEU A 84 3.47 -1.46 17.14
CA LEU A 84 3.26 -2.90 17.33
C LEU A 84 4.32 -3.69 16.55
N GLU A 85 4.81 -4.78 17.14
CA GLU A 85 5.91 -5.61 16.61
C GLU A 85 5.63 -6.12 15.18
N LYS A 86 4.38 -6.49 14.90
CA LYS A 86 3.98 -6.99 13.58
C LYS A 86 3.52 -5.92 12.59
N THR A 87 3.58 -4.65 12.98
CA THR A 87 3.35 -3.55 12.05
C THR A 87 4.64 -3.23 11.30
N VAL A 88 4.66 -3.47 9.99
CA VAL A 88 5.87 -3.42 9.16
C VAL A 88 5.86 -2.29 8.13
N ALA A 89 4.74 -1.59 7.94
CA ALA A 89 4.64 -0.46 7.02
C ALA A 89 3.53 0.51 7.44
N VAL A 90 3.60 1.74 6.96
CA VAL A 90 2.47 2.67 6.93
C VAL A 90 1.85 2.62 5.53
N GLY A 91 0.62 2.16 5.45
CA GLY A 91 -0.12 1.94 4.21
C GLY A 91 -1.44 1.20 4.48
N GLU A 92 -2.36 1.28 3.54
CA GLU A 92 -2.29 1.93 2.24
C GLU A 92 -2.58 3.43 2.37
N ILE A 93 -1.70 4.27 1.81
CA ILE A 93 -1.83 5.73 1.86
C ILE A 93 -1.55 6.33 0.47
N GLY A 94 -2.05 7.51 0.18
CA GLY A 94 -1.75 8.10 -1.12
C GLY A 94 -2.84 9.00 -1.68
N LEU A 95 -3.03 8.95 -3.01
CA LEU A 95 -3.95 9.80 -3.76
C LEU A 95 -4.79 8.97 -4.76
N ASP A 96 -6.10 9.19 -4.82
CA ASP A 96 -7.00 8.65 -5.83
C ASP A 96 -7.87 9.78 -6.42
N TYR A 97 -7.52 10.22 -7.63
CA TYR A 97 -8.27 11.23 -8.37
C TYR A 97 -9.21 10.63 -9.42
N TYR A 98 -9.24 9.32 -9.52
CA TYR A 98 -10.17 8.62 -10.40
C TYR A 98 -11.60 8.66 -9.84
N TRP A 99 -11.74 8.37 -8.54
CA TRP A 99 -13.02 8.40 -7.84
C TRP A 99 -13.34 9.79 -7.30
N ASP A 100 -12.34 10.48 -6.74
CA ASP A 100 -12.50 11.77 -6.07
C ASP A 100 -12.00 12.92 -6.96
N LYS A 101 -12.93 13.56 -7.65
CA LYS A 101 -12.64 14.60 -8.63
C LYS A 101 -12.78 16.02 -8.09
N GLU A 102 -13.40 16.18 -6.94
CA GLU A 102 -13.63 17.46 -6.29
C GLU A 102 -12.33 18.02 -5.72
N PRO A 103 -11.97 19.28 -6.05
CA PRO A 103 -10.72 19.90 -5.61
C PRO A 103 -10.53 19.89 -4.10
N ASP A 104 -11.59 20.09 -3.33
CA ASP A 104 -11.57 20.10 -1.87
C ASP A 104 -11.22 18.71 -1.28
N ILE A 105 -11.75 17.63 -1.91
CA ILE A 105 -11.43 16.26 -1.51
C ILE A 105 -9.97 15.95 -1.86
N GLN A 106 -9.52 16.33 -3.06
CA GLN A 106 -8.13 16.13 -3.46
C GLN A 106 -7.14 16.90 -2.56
N GLU A 107 -7.52 18.10 -2.10
CA GLU A 107 -6.72 18.85 -1.12
C GLU A 107 -6.66 18.11 0.22
N ALA A 108 -7.79 17.58 0.71
CA ALA A 108 -7.83 16.78 1.92
C ALA A 108 -7.00 15.48 1.79
N GLN A 109 -7.05 14.80 0.62
CA GLN A 109 -6.20 13.64 0.34
C GLN A 109 -4.71 14.01 0.44
N ARG A 110 -4.26 15.10 -0.21
CA ARG A 110 -2.87 15.57 -0.12
C ARG A 110 -2.46 15.90 1.31
N TYR A 111 -3.34 16.53 2.08
CA TYR A 111 -3.09 16.85 3.49
C TYR A 111 -2.87 15.58 4.32
N TRP A 112 -3.79 14.62 4.26
CA TRP A 112 -3.71 13.39 5.04
C TRP A 112 -2.60 12.46 4.54
N PHE A 113 -2.33 12.44 3.26
CA PHE A 113 -1.17 11.73 2.71
C PHE A 113 0.14 12.22 3.32
N LYS A 114 0.38 13.53 3.33
CA LYS A 114 1.58 14.12 3.96
C LYS A 114 1.65 13.85 5.47
N ARG A 115 0.52 13.87 6.16
CA ARG A 115 0.44 13.52 7.59
C ARG A 115 0.86 12.05 7.83
N GLN A 116 0.35 11.11 7.03
CA GLN A 116 0.69 9.70 7.15
C GLN A 116 2.15 9.42 6.72
N LEU A 117 2.71 10.13 5.74
CA LEU A 117 4.15 10.09 5.43
C LEU A 117 5.00 10.56 6.61
N SER A 118 4.58 11.62 7.32
CA SER A 118 5.26 12.08 8.53
C SER A 118 5.22 11.03 9.63
N LEU A 119 4.09 10.32 9.77
CA LEU A 119 3.95 9.20 10.70
C LEU A 119 4.92 8.06 10.36
N ALA A 120 5.03 7.68 9.09
CA ALA A 120 5.97 6.66 8.63
C ALA A 120 7.42 7.02 8.98
N LYS A 121 7.80 8.28 8.77
CA LYS A 121 9.11 8.80 9.16
C LYS A 121 9.34 8.71 10.67
N GLU A 122 8.38 9.18 11.49
CA GLU A 122 8.49 9.16 12.95
C GLU A 122 8.63 7.72 13.48
N SER A 123 7.96 6.77 12.85
CA SER A 123 7.97 5.35 13.22
C SER A 123 9.13 4.57 12.57
N SER A 124 9.89 5.19 11.66
CA SER A 124 10.94 4.53 10.86
C SER A 124 10.42 3.31 10.08
N LEU A 125 9.19 3.39 9.59
CA LEU A 125 8.55 2.35 8.79
C LEU A 125 8.53 2.75 7.31
N PRO A 126 8.68 1.79 6.38
CA PRO A 126 8.44 2.01 4.96
C PRO A 126 6.97 2.29 4.68
N VAL A 127 6.69 2.77 3.47
CA VAL A 127 5.32 3.12 3.06
C VAL A 127 4.81 2.26 1.90
N ILE A 128 3.50 2.01 1.88
CA ILE A 128 2.78 1.40 0.75
C ILE A 128 1.88 2.48 0.14
N ILE A 129 2.20 2.88 -1.09
CA ILE A 129 1.62 4.06 -1.74
C ILE A 129 0.61 3.65 -2.80
N HIS A 130 -0.63 4.07 -2.60
CA HIS A 130 -1.66 4.09 -3.61
C HIS A 130 -1.54 5.35 -4.49
N SER A 131 -1.68 5.18 -5.80
CA SER A 131 -1.74 6.33 -6.70
C SER A 131 -2.56 6.02 -7.94
N ARG A 132 -3.67 6.72 -8.12
CA ARG A 132 -4.58 6.55 -9.25
C ARG A 132 -5.02 7.89 -9.81
N ASP A 133 -4.74 8.13 -11.12
CA ASP A 133 -4.98 9.38 -11.82
C ASP A 133 -4.39 10.64 -11.12
N ALA A 134 -3.38 10.44 -10.25
CA ALA A 134 -2.75 11.44 -9.42
C ALA A 134 -1.21 11.51 -9.61
N ALA A 135 -0.74 11.14 -10.79
CA ALA A 135 0.68 10.91 -11.09
C ALA A 135 1.60 12.08 -10.72
N GLU A 136 1.22 13.30 -11.07
CA GLU A 136 2.05 14.49 -10.86
C GLU A 136 2.17 14.84 -9.38
N ASP A 137 1.04 14.91 -8.68
CA ASP A 137 1.00 15.22 -7.24
C ASP A 137 1.69 14.14 -6.42
N THR A 138 1.47 12.85 -6.77
CA THR A 138 2.18 11.74 -6.12
C THR A 138 3.69 11.87 -6.31
N MET A 139 4.16 12.08 -7.54
CA MET A 139 5.60 12.24 -7.81
C MET A 139 6.20 13.43 -7.03
N GLN A 140 5.50 14.55 -6.97
CA GLN A 140 5.96 15.73 -6.24
C GLN A 140 6.09 15.43 -4.73
N ILE A 141 5.04 14.84 -4.14
CA ILE A 141 5.04 14.51 -2.70
C ILE A 141 6.10 13.45 -2.39
N MET A 142 6.27 12.44 -3.25
CA MET A 142 7.27 11.39 -3.02
C MET A 142 8.72 11.89 -3.16
N LYS A 143 9.00 12.90 -3.98
CA LYS A 143 10.30 13.59 -3.99
C LYS A 143 10.59 14.27 -2.66
N GLU A 144 9.60 14.95 -2.08
CA GLU A 144 9.72 15.58 -0.76
C GLU A 144 9.91 14.54 0.34
N ALA A 145 9.21 13.40 0.26
CA ALA A 145 9.30 12.28 1.21
C ALA A 145 10.68 11.58 1.14
N CYS A 146 11.15 11.28 -0.07
CA CYS A 146 12.48 10.69 -0.29
C CYS A 146 13.59 11.56 0.31
N ALA A 147 13.55 12.88 0.12
CA ALA A 147 14.50 13.81 0.71
C ALA A 147 14.53 13.77 2.25
N GLN A 148 13.51 13.18 2.88
CA GLN A 148 13.40 12.97 4.32
C GLN A 148 13.76 11.55 4.75
N GLY A 149 14.21 10.68 3.81
CA GLY A 149 14.61 9.29 4.07
C GLY A 149 13.46 8.30 4.12
N ILE A 150 12.28 8.64 3.58
CA ILE A 150 11.14 7.72 3.47
C ILE A 150 11.37 6.80 2.28
N GLU A 151 11.23 5.51 2.51
CA GLU A 151 11.33 4.43 1.52
C GLU A 151 10.01 3.65 1.45
N GLY A 152 9.81 2.84 0.41
CA GLY A 152 8.62 2.00 0.30
C GLY A 152 8.33 1.53 -1.12
N VAL A 153 7.07 1.27 -1.40
CA VAL A 153 6.58 0.73 -2.66
C VAL A 153 5.45 1.59 -3.22
N ILE A 154 5.48 1.82 -4.54
CA ILE A 154 4.30 2.28 -5.29
C ILE A 154 3.55 1.02 -5.69
N HIS A 155 2.48 0.71 -4.95
CA HIS A 155 1.74 -0.52 -5.16
C HIS A 155 0.83 -0.43 -6.38
N CYS A 156 0.39 -1.57 -6.90
CA CYS A 156 -0.52 -1.74 -8.04
C CYS A 156 -0.17 -0.80 -9.22
N TYR A 157 1.12 -0.77 -9.57
CA TYR A 157 1.66 0.23 -10.49
C TYR A 157 1.01 0.22 -11.85
N SER A 158 0.54 1.37 -12.32
CA SER A 158 -0.22 1.50 -13.58
C SER A 158 0.25 2.63 -14.51
N TYR A 159 1.25 3.41 -14.11
CA TYR A 159 1.78 4.53 -14.89
C TYR A 159 2.79 4.10 -15.97
N SER A 160 3.54 5.06 -16.53
CA SER A 160 4.53 4.79 -17.57
C SER A 160 5.85 4.27 -17.00
N LYS A 161 6.66 3.62 -17.85
CA LYS A 161 8.00 3.15 -17.48
C LYS A 161 8.92 4.29 -17.06
N GLU A 162 8.81 5.46 -17.69
CA GLU A 162 9.61 6.64 -17.36
C GLU A 162 9.35 7.06 -15.91
N MET A 163 8.07 7.06 -15.51
CA MET A 163 7.69 7.38 -14.14
C MET A 163 8.14 6.30 -13.15
N ALA A 164 8.06 5.01 -13.52
CA ALA A 164 8.60 3.93 -12.70
C ALA A 164 10.10 4.11 -12.43
N LEU A 165 10.88 4.45 -13.47
CA LEU A 165 12.30 4.73 -13.34
C LEU A 165 12.59 5.95 -12.45
N GLU A 166 11.75 6.98 -12.48
CA GLU A 166 11.90 8.12 -11.56
C GLU A 166 11.62 7.71 -10.10
N PHE A 167 10.56 6.92 -9.81
CA PHE A 167 10.34 6.39 -8.47
C PHE A 167 11.49 5.49 -8.00
N ILE A 168 12.04 4.66 -8.89
CA ILE A 168 13.19 3.81 -8.57
C ILE A 168 14.44 4.65 -8.25
N LYS A 169 14.70 5.73 -8.98
CA LYS A 169 15.80 6.67 -8.66
C LYS A 169 15.62 7.33 -7.29
N LEU A 170 14.38 7.53 -6.84
CA LEU A 170 14.06 7.99 -5.50
C LEU A 170 14.20 6.90 -4.43
N GLY A 171 14.51 5.65 -4.81
CA GLY A 171 14.70 4.53 -3.90
C GLY A 171 13.46 3.63 -3.72
N PHE A 172 12.33 3.96 -4.34
CA PHE A 172 11.09 3.18 -4.20
C PHE A 172 11.12 1.89 -5.02
N TYR A 173 10.34 0.92 -4.55
CA TYR A 173 10.00 -0.30 -5.26
C TYR A 173 8.72 -0.10 -6.08
N ILE A 174 8.50 -1.00 -7.04
CA ILE A 174 7.32 -1.04 -7.91
C ILE A 174 6.55 -2.31 -7.60
N GLY A 175 5.31 -2.16 -7.12
CA GLY A 175 4.38 -3.26 -6.88
C GLY A 175 3.76 -3.74 -8.19
N VAL A 176 3.80 -5.05 -8.42
CA VAL A 176 3.29 -5.68 -9.64
C VAL A 176 2.35 -6.82 -9.27
N GLY A 177 1.08 -6.60 -9.51
CA GLY A 177 0.02 -7.59 -9.28
C GLY A 177 -0.34 -8.41 -10.52
N GLY A 178 -1.33 -9.28 -10.37
CA GLY A 178 -1.85 -10.16 -11.43
C GLY A 178 -2.33 -9.45 -12.69
N VAL A 179 -2.58 -8.15 -12.62
CA VAL A 179 -2.95 -7.29 -13.76
C VAL A 179 -1.94 -7.39 -14.90
N VAL A 180 -0.65 -7.63 -14.61
CA VAL A 180 0.40 -7.78 -15.65
C VAL A 180 0.10 -8.93 -16.63
N THR A 181 -0.71 -9.90 -16.24
CA THR A 181 -1.10 -11.06 -17.08
C THR A 181 -2.28 -10.77 -18.00
N PHE A 182 -2.94 -9.62 -17.88
CA PHE A 182 -4.10 -9.28 -18.69
C PHE A 182 -3.69 -8.90 -20.12
N LYS A 183 -4.51 -9.31 -21.10
CA LYS A 183 -4.25 -9.06 -22.53
C LYS A 183 -4.09 -7.57 -22.90
N ASN A 184 -4.70 -6.69 -22.14
CA ASN A 184 -4.65 -5.23 -22.31
C ASN A 184 -3.59 -4.53 -21.46
N ALA A 185 -2.82 -5.26 -20.66
CA ALA A 185 -1.79 -4.70 -19.77
C ALA A 185 -0.46 -4.36 -20.47
N LYS A 186 -0.47 -4.04 -21.76
CA LYS A 186 0.73 -3.81 -22.59
C LYS A 186 1.72 -2.83 -21.93
N LYS A 187 1.20 -1.71 -21.43
CA LYS A 187 2.01 -0.65 -20.79
C LYS A 187 2.72 -1.17 -19.54
N LEU A 188 2.03 -1.94 -18.71
CA LEU A 188 2.63 -2.54 -17.50
C LEU A 188 3.66 -3.60 -17.87
N VAL A 189 3.38 -4.45 -18.86
CA VAL A 189 4.35 -5.44 -19.38
C VAL A 189 5.63 -4.76 -19.90
N GLU A 190 5.50 -3.69 -20.67
CA GLU A 190 6.65 -2.90 -21.15
C GLU A 190 7.43 -2.29 -19.97
N THR A 191 6.74 -1.78 -18.96
CA THR A 191 7.36 -1.23 -17.74
C THR A 191 8.17 -2.31 -17.01
N VAL A 192 7.56 -3.45 -16.75
CA VAL A 192 8.18 -4.57 -16.01
C VAL A 192 9.40 -5.13 -16.75
N ALA A 193 9.36 -5.14 -18.09
CA ALA A 193 10.49 -5.62 -18.91
C ALA A 193 11.72 -4.69 -18.88
N GLU A 194 11.53 -3.42 -18.52
CA GLU A 194 12.58 -2.38 -18.61
C GLU A 194 13.15 -1.96 -17.24
N ILE A 195 12.41 -2.20 -16.15
CA ILE A 195 12.86 -1.82 -14.80
C ILE A 195 13.74 -2.93 -14.19
N PRO A 196 14.67 -2.60 -13.26
CA PRO A 196 15.48 -3.59 -12.58
C PRO A 196 14.64 -4.60 -11.79
N LEU A 197 14.95 -5.89 -11.92
CA LEU A 197 14.20 -6.97 -11.25
C LEU A 197 14.24 -6.85 -9.71
N ASP A 198 15.33 -6.37 -9.17
CA ASP A 198 15.52 -6.12 -7.73
C ASP A 198 14.75 -4.90 -7.21
N ARG A 199 13.98 -4.24 -8.06
CA ARG A 199 13.08 -3.14 -7.73
C ARG A 199 11.61 -3.48 -7.94
N ILE A 200 11.29 -4.75 -8.18
CA ILE A 200 9.92 -5.25 -8.31
C ILE A 200 9.53 -6.01 -7.06
N LEU A 201 8.35 -5.71 -6.53
CA LEU A 201 7.68 -6.52 -5.51
C LEU A 201 6.44 -7.16 -6.12
N LEU A 202 6.18 -8.41 -5.71
CA LEU A 202 4.98 -9.15 -6.16
C LEU A 202 3.86 -8.96 -5.13
N GLU A 203 2.67 -8.78 -5.65
CA GLU A 203 1.46 -8.60 -4.85
C GLU A 203 0.24 -9.19 -5.54
N THR A 204 -0.85 -9.38 -4.80
CA THR A 204 -2.14 -9.76 -5.40
C THR A 204 -3.12 -8.61 -5.43
N ASP A 205 -3.12 -7.75 -4.42
CA ASP A 205 -4.14 -6.73 -4.18
C ASP A 205 -5.53 -7.39 -4.11
N CYS A 206 -5.57 -8.58 -3.48
CA CYS A 206 -6.81 -9.37 -3.38
C CYS A 206 -7.81 -8.76 -2.36
N PRO A 207 -9.10 -8.95 -2.61
CA PRO A 207 -9.79 -10.02 -3.36
C PRO A 207 -9.96 -9.82 -4.85
#